data_dedc35e50f69566a3ee8530c9c7bc33e
#
_entry.id   dedc35e50f69566a3ee8530c9c7bc33e
#
_cell.length_a   1.000
_cell.length_b   1.000
_cell.length_c   1.000
_cell.angle_alpha   90.00
_cell.angle_beta   90.00
_cell.angle_gamma   90.00
#
_symmetry.space_group_name_H-M   'P 1'
#
loop_
_entity.id
_entity.type
_entity.pdbx_description
1 polymer ?
#
loop_
_entity_poly.entity_id
_entity_poly.type
_entity_poly.pdbx_seq_one_letter_code
_entity_poly.pdbx_strand_id
1 'polypeptide(L)'
;FKDIETEGVLPDYSPDISRLVRVDAAPCVENVRCDDKCEISGKLVFGLLYESDYKSKLAYTTFTVPFELKCDALAAKEIYPDVRCDCTYLTCRLLGQRKVSIKAKLDAVMTGVRVDDITVAKADGSDLNTFFKTETLAVSLPVARAEAEAEIKENLRIGETVASVVYSTAVFAPAETEAFDTSAAVKADMHIST
;
A
#
# COMPACT_ATOMS: atom_id res chain seq x y z
N PHE A 1 -14.00 1.32 -0.29
CA PHE A 1 -13.56 0.34 -1.32
C PHE A 1 -13.91 0.81 -2.72
N LYS A 2 -13.23 0.25 -3.71
CA LYS A 2 -13.51 0.47 -5.13
C LYS A 2 -13.40 -0.85 -5.90
N ASP A 3 -14.42 -1.12 -6.71
CA ASP A 3 -14.37 -2.21 -7.68
C ASP A 3 -13.73 -1.70 -8.97
N ILE A 4 -12.75 -2.46 -9.47
CA ILE A 4 -12.02 -2.18 -10.71
C ILE A 4 -12.29 -3.34 -11.66
N GLU A 5 -12.82 -3.01 -12.81
CA GLU A 5 -12.99 -3.97 -13.91
C GLU A 5 -12.29 -3.41 -15.15
N THR A 6 -11.41 -4.19 -15.73
CA THR A 6 -10.60 -3.78 -16.88
C THR A 6 -10.31 -4.95 -17.80
N GLU A 7 -9.96 -4.62 -19.02
CA GLU A 7 -9.47 -5.59 -20.00
C GLU A 7 -7.99 -5.29 -20.29
N GLY A 8 -7.17 -6.34 -20.23
CA GLY A 8 -5.78 -6.30 -20.62
C GLY A 8 -5.59 -6.94 -22.00
N VAL A 9 -4.79 -6.30 -22.84
CA VAL A 9 -4.37 -6.85 -24.12
C VAL A 9 -2.87 -7.05 -24.09
N LEU A 10 -2.40 -8.24 -24.47
CA LEU A 10 -0.97 -8.52 -24.52
C LEU A 10 -0.28 -7.63 -25.54
N PRO A 11 0.92 -7.11 -25.21
CA PRO A 11 1.77 -6.43 -26.18
C PRO A 11 2.09 -7.33 -27.39
N ASP A 12 2.26 -6.75 -28.57
CA ASP A 12 2.46 -7.49 -29.83
C ASP A 12 3.66 -8.45 -29.82
N TYR A 13 4.69 -8.12 -29.03
CA TYR A 13 5.89 -8.93 -28.87
C TYR A 13 5.72 -10.11 -27.88
N SER A 14 4.61 -10.15 -27.14
CA SER A 14 4.35 -11.22 -26.19
C SER A 14 3.74 -12.44 -26.88
N PRO A 15 4.12 -13.67 -26.50
CA PRO A 15 3.50 -14.87 -27.04
C PRO A 15 2.05 -15.00 -26.57
N ASP A 16 1.25 -15.74 -27.33
CA ASP A 16 -0.15 -15.98 -27.02
C ASP A 16 -0.32 -16.83 -25.77
N ILE A 17 -1.41 -16.59 -25.01
CA ILE A 17 -1.72 -17.30 -23.77
C ILE A 17 -2.36 -18.64 -24.09
N SER A 18 -1.76 -19.72 -23.63
CA SER A 18 -2.39 -21.04 -23.57
C SER A 18 -3.16 -21.23 -22.29
N ARG A 19 -2.55 -20.87 -21.15
CA ARG A 19 -3.14 -21.04 -19.82
C ARG A 19 -2.61 -19.99 -18.85
N LEU A 20 -3.50 -19.44 -18.02
CA LEU A 20 -3.13 -18.60 -16.89
C LEU A 20 -2.56 -19.47 -15.77
N VAL A 21 -1.42 -19.07 -15.22
CA VAL A 21 -0.74 -19.74 -14.12
C VAL A 21 -0.98 -18.98 -12.81
N ARG A 22 -0.73 -17.68 -12.83
CA ARG A 22 -0.89 -16.81 -11.66
C ARG A 22 -1.26 -15.40 -12.09
N VAL A 23 -2.09 -14.78 -11.27
CA VAL A 23 -2.40 -13.35 -11.35
C VAL A 23 -2.18 -12.74 -9.99
N ASP A 24 -1.51 -11.62 -9.94
CA ASP A 24 -1.35 -10.81 -8.74
C ASP A 24 -1.70 -9.35 -9.02
N ALA A 25 -1.93 -8.59 -7.96
CA ALA A 25 -2.23 -7.17 -8.04
C ALA A 25 -1.61 -6.44 -6.86
N ALA A 26 -0.88 -5.37 -7.15
CA ALA A 26 -0.22 -4.53 -6.16
C ALA A 26 -0.71 -3.09 -6.31
N PRO A 27 -1.42 -2.53 -5.31
CA PRO A 27 -1.76 -1.12 -5.30
C PRO A 27 -0.52 -0.28 -4.96
N CYS A 28 -0.30 0.77 -5.74
CA CYS A 28 0.73 1.78 -5.52
C CYS A 28 0.04 3.13 -5.32
N VAL A 29 0.03 3.63 -4.08
CA VAL A 29 -0.50 4.95 -3.75
C VAL A 29 0.52 5.99 -4.18
N GLU A 30 0.12 6.94 -5.03
CA GLU A 30 1.00 7.99 -5.54
C GLU A 30 0.74 9.33 -4.85
N ASN A 31 -0.52 9.58 -4.45
CA ASN A 31 -0.88 10.86 -3.86
C ASN A 31 -2.05 10.72 -2.87
N VAL A 32 -1.94 11.45 -1.77
CA VAL A 32 -2.99 11.59 -0.75
C VAL A 32 -3.21 13.06 -0.49
N ARG A 33 -4.43 13.53 -0.64
CA ARG A 33 -4.84 14.91 -0.36
C ARG A 33 -6.02 14.89 0.60
N CYS A 34 -5.93 15.68 1.66
CA CYS A 34 -7.00 15.84 2.64
C CYS A 34 -7.25 17.33 2.85
N ASP A 35 -8.23 17.86 2.12
CA ASP A 35 -8.76 19.21 2.30
C ASP A 35 -10.16 19.11 2.92
N ASP A 36 -11.22 19.45 2.17
CA ASP A 36 -12.61 19.24 2.60
C ASP A 36 -13.01 17.75 2.50
N LYS A 37 -12.34 17.01 1.65
CA LYS A 37 -12.45 15.55 1.46
C LYS A 37 -11.06 14.96 1.35
N CYS A 38 -10.93 13.70 1.74
CA CYS A 38 -9.70 12.97 1.53
C CYS A 38 -9.78 12.20 0.21
N GLU A 39 -8.82 12.45 -0.66
CA GLU A 39 -8.65 11.80 -1.96
C GLU A 39 -7.34 11.04 -2.00
N ILE A 40 -7.43 9.76 -2.37
CA ILE A 40 -6.29 8.87 -2.56
C ILE A 40 -6.23 8.52 -4.03
N SER A 41 -5.11 8.77 -4.68
CA SER A 41 -4.90 8.38 -6.07
C SER A 41 -3.62 7.57 -6.24
N GLY A 42 -3.62 6.71 -7.23
CA GLY A 42 -2.50 5.82 -7.50
C GLY A 42 -2.75 4.90 -8.69
N LYS A 43 -1.96 3.85 -8.75
CA LYS A 43 -2.00 2.83 -9.80
C LYS A 43 -2.13 1.45 -9.19
N LEU A 44 -2.99 0.63 -9.77
CA LEU A 44 -3.05 -0.79 -9.50
C LEU A 44 -2.29 -1.52 -10.60
N VAL A 45 -1.20 -2.17 -10.22
CA VAL A 45 -0.34 -2.95 -11.11
C VAL A 45 -0.76 -4.40 -11.04
N PHE A 46 -1.22 -4.95 -12.14
CA PHE A 46 -1.55 -6.36 -12.29
C PHE A 46 -0.37 -7.10 -12.90
N GLY A 47 0.06 -8.19 -12.27
CA GLY A 47 1.02 -9.13 -12.79
C GLY A 47 0.32 -10.37 -13.33
N LEU A 48 0.70 -10.81 -14.51
CA LEU A 48 0.13 -11.98 -15.17
C LEU A 48 1.23 -12.94 -15.56
N LEU A 49 1.30 -14.08 -14.88
CA LEU A 49 2.16 -15.21 -15.23
C LEU A 49 1.32 -16.24 -15.98
N TYR A 50 1.76 -16.63 -17.17
CA TYR A 50 1.02 -17.52 -18.02
C TYR A 50 1.93 -18.48 -18.78
N GLU A 51 1.38 -19.60 -19.18
CA GLU A 51 1.98 -20.53 -20.12
C GLU A 51 1.64 -20.10 -21.56
N SER A 52 2.67 -19.94 -22.38
CA SER A 52 2.50 -19.58 -23.77
C SER A 52 2.16 -20.79 -24.63
N ASP A 53 1.49 -20.59 -25.74
CA ASP A 53 1.23 -21.61 -26.76
C ASP A 53 2.52 -22.06 -27.47
N TYR A 54 3.57 -21.22 -27.45
CA TYR A 54 4.87 -21.55 -28.02
C TYR A 54 5.73 -22.37 -27.05
N LYS A 55 5.80 -23.70 -27.28
CA LYS A 55 6.61 -24.64 -26.50
C LYS A 55 6.29 -24.68 -24.98
N SER A 56 5.07 -24.33 -24.60
CA SER A 56 4.64 -24.31 -23.20
C SER A 56 5.62 -23.57 -22.27
N LYS A 57 6.21 -22.46 -22.73
CA LYS A 57 7.09 -21.64 -21.93
C LYS A 57 6.31 -20.68 -21.06
N LEU A 58 6.80 -20.47 -19.83
CA LEU A 58 6.25 -19.44 -18.96
C LEU A 58 6.64 -18.05 -19.51
N ALA A 59 5.68 -17.14 -19.45
CA ALA A 59 5.84 -15.74 -19.78
C ALA A 59 5.14 -14.88 -18.73
N TYR A 60 5.65 -13.66 -18.53
CA TYR A 60 5.11 -12.69 -17.58
C TYR A 60 4.88 -11.36 -18.27
N THR A 61 3.78 -10.71 -17.92
CA THR A 61 3.48 -9.35 -18.35
C THR A 61 2.77 -8.57 -17.25
N THR A 62 2.76 -7.25 -17.38
CA THR A 62 2.09 -6.37 -16.42
C THR A 62 1.11 -5.44 -17.11
N PHE A 63 0.03 -5.11 -16.40
CA PHE A 63 -0.96 -4.11 -16.77
C PHE A 63 -1.11 -3.12 -15.63
N THR A 64 -1.27 -1.85 -15.95
CA THR A 64 -1.41 -0.81 -14.94
C THR A 64 -2.72 -0.06 -15.16
N VAL A 65 -3.49 0.11 -14.10
CA VAL A 65 -4.77 0.83 -14.12
C VAL A 65 -4.76 1.91 -13.05
N PRO A 66 -5.04 3.18 -13.40
CA PRO A 66 -5.15 4.24 -12.41
C PRO A 66 -6.39 4.05 -11.53
N PHE A 67 -6.27 4.44 -10.27
CA PHE A 67 -7.42 4.48 -9.37
C PHE A 67 -7.47 5.81 -8.60
N GLU A 68 -8.68 6.15 -8.19
CA GLU A 68 -8.98 7.27 -7.30
C GLU A 68 -10.04 6.80 -6.29
N LEU A 69 -9.79 7.04 -5.01
CA LEU A 69 -10.68 6.76 -3.89
C LEU A 69 -10.99 8.06 -3.17
N LYS A 70 -12.22 8.23 -2.71
CA LYS A 70 -12.66 9.39 -1.93
C LYS A 70 -13.22 8.93 -0.60
N CYS A 71 -12.85 9.63 0.46
CA CYS A 71 -13.34 9.41 1.82
C CYS A 71 -13.87 10.73 2.39
N ASP A 72 -15.12 10.74 2.81
CA ASP A 72 -15.78 11.93 3.39
C ASP A 72 -15.54 12.05 4.91
N ALA A 73 -15.03 11.01 5.56
CA ALA A 73 -15.01 10.89 7.02
C ALA A 73 -13.89 11.67 7.74
N LEU A 74 -12.89 12.18 7.01
CA LEU A 74 -11.70 12.82 7.59
C LEU A 74 -11.54 14.28 7.15
N ALA A 75 -12.61 14.94 6.82
CA ALA A 75 -12.60 16.36 6.47
C ALA A 75 -12.29 17.22 7.72
N ALA A 76 -11.03 17.39 8.04
CA ALA A 76 -10.58 18.33 9.07
C ALA A 76 -9.27 18.98 8.64
N LYS A 77 -9.08 20.23 8.99
CA LYS A 77 -7.81 20.93 8.83
C LYS A 77 -6.77 20.26 9.75
N GLU A 78 -5.54 20.11 9.27
CA GLU A 78 -4.42 19.55 10.03
C GLU A 78 -4.54 18.04 10.37
N ILE A 79 -4.73 17.24 9.34
CA ILE A 79 -4.65 15.78 9.46
C ILE A 79 -3.30 15.30 8.91
N TYR A 80 -2.64 14.41 9.66
CA TYR A 80 -1.50 13.64 9.19
C TYR A 80 -2.02 12.28 8.69
N PRO A 81 -2.31 12.14 7.39
CA PRO A 81 -2.89 10.90 6.87
C PRO A 81 -1.84 9.83 6.74
N ASP A 82 -2.17 8.64 7.23
CA ASP A 82 -1.50 7.39 6.91
C ASP A 82 -2.47 6.50 6.13
N VAL A 83 -2.04 6.02 4.97
CA VAL A 83 -2.89 5.29 4.04
C VAL A 83 -2.31 3.93 3.73
N ARG A 84 -3.11 2.91 3.95
CA ARG A 84 -2.85 1.55 3.52
C ARG A 84 -3.89 1.13 2.49
N CYS A 85 -3.43 0.67 1.33
CA CYS A 85 -4.23 0.14 0.25
C CYS A 85 -3.92 -1.34 0.04
N ASP A 86 -4.97 -2.16 -0.03
CA ASP A 86 -4.85 -3.60 -0.25
C ASP A 86 -5.82 -4.06 -1.36
N CYS A 87 -5.38 -4.99 -2.20
CA CYS A 87 -6.26 -5.67 -3.15
C CYS A 87 -6.85 -6.91 -2.46
N THR A 88 -8.13 -6.83 -2.06
CA THR A 88 -8.80 -7.88 -1.25
C THR A 88 -9.49 -8.94 -2.09
N TYR A 89 -9.72 -8.67 -3.36
CA TYR A 89 -10.29 -9.62 -4.31
C TYR A 89 -9.66 -9.44 -5.68
N LEU A 90 -9.32 -10.54 -6.33
CA LEU A 90 -8.74 -10.55 -7.65
C LEU A 90 -9.21 -11.78 -8.43
N THR A 91 -9.69 -11.55 -9.65
CA THR A 91 -9.96 -12.62 -10.60
C THR A 91 -9.57 -12.18 -12.01
N CYS A 92 -9.10 -13.14 -12.79
CA CYS A 92 -8.74 -12.93 -14.18
C CYS A 92 -9.30 -14.07 -15.04
N ARG A 93 -9.85 -13.71 -16.19
CA ARG A 93 -10.38 -14.67 -17.17
C ARG A 93 -9.84 -14.37 -18.54
N LEU A 94 -9.52 -15.41 -19.30
CA LEU A 94 -9.19 -15.30 -20.71
C LEU A 94 -10.46 -14.97 -21.51
N LEU A 95 -10.37 -13.93 -22.33
CA LEU A 95 -11.35 -13.59 -23.36
C LEU A 95 -10.90 -14.07 -24.76
N GLY A 96 -9.63 -14.42 -24.87
CA GLY A 96 -8.98 -14.93 -26.07
C GLY A 96 -7.49 -15.14 -25.79
N GLN A 97 -6.73 -15.59 -26.77
CA GLN A 97 -5.30 -15.88 -26.61
C GLN A 97 -4.44 -14.65 -26.26
N ARG A 98 -4.94 -13.45 -26.51
CA ARG A 98 -4.21 -12.19 -26.28
C ARG A 98 -4.97 -11.18 -25.41
N LYS A 99 -6.14 -11.57 -24.92
CA LYS A 99 -7.01 -10.67 -24.16
C LYS A 99 -7.51 -11.30 -22.88
N VAL A 100 -7.44 -10.55 -21.79
CA VAL A 100 -7.91 -10.95 -20.47
C VAL A 100 -8.90 -9.95 -19.90
N SER A 101 -9.84 -10.42 -19.10
CA SER A 101 -10.71 -9.59 -18.27
C SER A 101 -10.25 -9.75 -16.83
N ILE A 102 -10.01 -8.62 -16.17
CA ILE A 102 -9.52 -8.56 -14.79
C ILE A 102 -10.56 -7.82 -13.96
N LYS A 103 -10.94 -8.43 -12.83
CA LYS A 103 -11.78 -7.81 -11.81
C LYS A 103 -11.04 -7.82 -10.49
N ALA A 104 -10.95 -6.67 -9.86
CA ALA A 104 -10.27 -6.48 -8.58
C ALA A 104 -11.12 -5.62 -7.65
N LYS A 105 -11.01 -5.87 -6.35
CA LYS A 105 -11.56 -5.01 -5.32
C LYS A 105 -10.41 -4.41 -4.53
N LEU A 106 -10.38 -3.09 -4.49
CA LEU A 106 -9.39 -2.30 -3.78
C LEU A 106 -10.02 -1.75 -2.51
N ASP A 107 -9.46 -2.08 -1.37
CA ASP A 107 -9.81 -1.53 -0.08
C ASP A 107 -8.70 -0.59 0.39
N ALA A 108 -9.09 0.58 0.91
CA ALA A 108 -8.15 1.52 1.50
C ALA A 108 -8.59 1.86 2.93
N VAL A 109 -7.63 1.80 3.84
CA VAL A 109 -7.77 2.27 5.21
C VAL A 109 -6.93 3.52 5.36
N MET A 110 -7.58 4.59 5.78
CA MET A 110 -6.92 5.86 6.08
C MET A 110 -7.01 6.11 7.58
N THR A 111 -5.88 6.35 8.19
CA THR A 111 -5.77 6.78 9.59
C THR A 111 -5.28 8.22 9.61
N GLY A 112 -6.00 9.08 10.31
CA GLY A 112 -5.62 10.48 10.48
C GLY A 112 -5.43 10.82 11.95
N VAL A 113 -4.44 11.66 12.24
CA VAL A 113 -4.22 12.24 13.57
C VAL A 113 -4.49 13.72 13.48
N ARG A 114 -5.38 14.19 14.37
CA ARG A 114 -5.66 15.63 14.53
C ARG A 114 -5.16 16.09 15.89
N VAL A 115 -4.50 17.21 15.92
CA VAL A 115 -4.08 17.87 17.15
C VAL A 115 -5.07 18.99 17.48
N ASP A 116 -5.68 18.92 18.66
CA ASP A 116 -6.59 19.93 19.16
C ASP A 116 -6.02 20.58 20.43
N ASP A 117 -6.19 21.87 20.58
CA ASP A 117 -5.88 22.60 21.81
C ASP A 117 -6.99 22.39 22.83
N ILE A 118 -6.61 21.93 24.01
CA ILE A 118 -7.53 21.77 25.14
C ILE A 118 -7.26 22.84 26.16
N THR A 119 -8.27 23.66 26.45
CA THR A 119 -8.19 24.61 27.54
C THR A 119 -8.52 23.91 28.86
N VAL A 120 -7.56 23.85 29.75
CA VAL A 120 -7.74 23.27 31.08
C VAL A 120 -7.83 24.37 32.15
N ALA A 121 -8.74 24.17 33.09
CA ALA A 121 -8.83 25.07 34.25
C ALA A 121 -7.68 24.74 35.23
N LYS A 122 -6.94 25.76 35.65
CA LYS A 122 -5.93 25.63 36.69
C LYS A 122 -6.51 26.17 38.00
N ALA A 123 -6.52 25.36 39.03
CA ALA A 123 -6.88 25.75 40.37
C ALA A 123 -5.73 26.54 41.00
N ASP A 124 -5.99 27.73 41.50
CA ASP A 124 -5.00 28.53 42.23
C ASP A 124 -5.04 28.31 43.75
N GLY A 125 -5.98 27.52 44.25
CA GLY A 125 -6.12 27.20 45.66
C GLY A 125 -6.64 28.34 46.53
N SER A 126 -7.08 29.43 45.93
CA SER A 126 -7.54 30.62 46.65
C SER A 126 -8.96 30.51 47.22
N ASP A 127 -9.78 29.58 46.72
CA ASP A 127 -11.15 29.36 47.10
C ASP A 127 -11.31 28.12 48.01
N LEU A 128 -11.54 28.33 49.31
CA LEU A 128 -11.66 27.28 50.33
C LEU A 128 -12.91 26.40 50.16
N ASN A 129 -13.85 26.73 49.31
CA ASN A 129 -15.08 26.00 49.10
C ASN A 129 -15.07 25.15 47.84
N THR A 130 -13.95 25.08 47.12
CA THR A 130 -13.86 24.36 45.86
C THR A 130 -13.09 23.05 46.03
N PHE A 131 -13.72 21.92 45.68
CA PHE A 131 -13.09 20.58 45.66
C PHE A 131 -12.59 20.28 44.27
N PHE A 132 -11.31 19.96 44.14
CA PHE A 132 -10.69 19.55 42.88
C PHE A 132 -10.42 18.04 42.91
N LYS A 133 -10.82 17.38 41.81
CA LYS A 133 -10.37 16.04 41.47
C LYS A 133 -9.31 16.17 40.38
N THR A 134 -8.10 15.74 40.66
CA THR A 134 -7.00 15.73 39.71
C THR A 134 -6.90 14.37 39.02
N GLU A 135 -6.90 14.33 37.72
CA GLU A 135 -6.65 13.13 36.93
C GLU A 135 -5.45 13.36 36.04
N THR A 136 -4.60 12.33 35.88
CA THR A 136 -3.47 12.38 34.95
C THR A 136 -3.89 11.72 33.65
N LEU A 137 -3.85 12.47 32.57
CA LEU A 137 -4.09 11.97 31.22
C LEU A 137 -2.75 11.75 30.52
N ALA A 138 -2.56 10.53 29.98
CA ALA A 138 -1.48 10.27 29.05
C ALA A 138 -1.91 10.73 27.65
N VAL A 139 -1.16 11.64 27.06
CA VAL A 139 -1.43 12.19 25.73
C VAL A 139 -0.29 11.82 24.81
N SER A 140 -0.63 11.26 23.64
CA SER A 140 0.34 10.98 22.59
C SER A 140 0.21 12.03 21.48
N LEU A 141 1.30 12.68 21.16
CA LEU A 141 1.35 13.66 20.08
C LEU A 141 2.26 13.15 18.95
N PRO A 142 1.90 13.33 17.67
CA PRO A 142 2.83 13.10 16.58
C PRO A 142 3.95 14.14 16.67
N VAL A 143 5.20 13.67 16.74
CA VAL A 143 6.37 14.54 16.88
C VAL A 143 6.94 14.89 15.51
N ALA A 144 6.97 13.93 14.59
CA ALA A 144 7.50 14.11 13.25
C ALA A 144 6.97 13.03 12.29
N ARG A 145 6.98 13.35 11.01
CA ARG A 145 6.84 12.38 9.92
C ARG A 145 8.09 12.47 9.07
N ALA A 146 8.67 11.34 8.73
CA ALA A 146 9.79 11.23 7.82
C ALA A 146 9.46 10.22 6.72
N GLU A 147 9.89 10.50 5.49
CA GLU A 147 9.82 9.60 4.36
C GLU A 147 11.23 9.33 3.90
N ALA A 148 11.55 8.08 3.63
CA ALA A 148 12.85 7.69 3.11
C ALA A 148 12.67 6.64 2.01
N GLU A 149 13.49 6.76 0.98
CA GLU A 149 13.56 5.81 -0.13
C GLU A 149 14.94 5.14 -0.10
N ALA A 150 14.95 3.83 -0.24
CA ALA A 150 16.18 3.06 -0.27
C ALA A 150 16.20 2.09 -1.46
N GLU A 151 17.30 2.12 -2.22
CA GLU A 151 17.56 1.12 -3.26
C GLU A 151 18.35 -0.04 -2.67
N ILE A 152 17.81 -1.27 -2.79
CA ILE A 152 18.45 -2.49 -2.28
C ILE A 152 18.93 -3.32 -3.46
N LYS A 153 20.22 -3.66 -3.46
CA LYS A 153 20.86 -4.53 -4.45
C LYS A 153 21.51 -5.70 -3.74
N GLU A 154 20.94 -6.89 -3.91
CA GLU A 154 21.46 -8.11 -3.31
C GLU A 154 21.69 -9.22 -4.34
N ASN A 155 22.77 -9.98 -4.14
CA ASN A 155 23.07 -11.15 -4.93
C ASN A 155 22.56 -12.40 -4.22
N LEU A 156 21.52 -13.00 -4.75
CA LEU A 156 20.95 -14.23 -4.22
C LEU A 156 21.67 -15.45 -4.79
N ARG A 157 22.10 -16.37 -3.90
CA ARG A 157 22.64 -17.67 -4.30
C ARG A 157 21.50 -18.69 -4.29
N ILE A 158 21.19 -19.21 -5.47
CA ILE A 158 20.21 -20.28 -5.64
C ILE A 158 20.99 -21.58 -5.70
N GLY A 159 20.63 -22.58 -4.88
CA GLY A 159 21.35 -23.86 -4.74
C GLY A 159 21.29 -24.78 -5.96
N GLU A 160 20.47 -24.43 -6.97
CA GLU A 160 20.26 -25.19 -8.18
C GLU A 160 20.62 -24.37 -9.42
N THR A 161 20.87 -25.07 -10.53
CA THR A 161 21.10 -24.41 -11.82
C THR A 161 19.80 -23.82 -12.35
N VAL A 162 19.74 -22.50 -12.43
CA VAL A 162 18.58 -21.75 -12.94
C VAL A 162 18.80 -21.41 -14.40
N ALA A 163 17.89 -21.84 -15.27
CA ALA A 163 17.96 -21.55 -16.70
C ALA A 163 17.49 -20.13 -17.04
N SER A 164 16.46 -19.65 -16.35
CA SER A 164 15.94 -18.28 -16.48
C SER A 164 15.03 -17.94 -15.32
N VAL A 165 14.98 -16.66 -14.92
CA VAL A 165 13.99 -16.11 -13.99
C VAL A 165 12.91 -15.43 -14.81
N VAL A 166 11.69 -15.90 -14.72
CA VAL A 166 10.54 -15.36 -15.47
C VAL A 166 9.74 -14.39 -14.60
N TYR A 167 9.69 -14.65 -13.30
CA TYR A 167 8.94 -13.87 -12.33
C TYR A 167 9.71 -13.82 -11.02
N SER A 168 9.70 -12.66 -10.38
CA SER A 168 10.18 -12.50 -9.02
C SER A 168 9.34 -11.44 -8.29
N THR A 169 9.15 -11.61 -7.00
CA THR A 169 8.47 -10.64 -6.15
C THR A 169 9.23 -10.47 -4.84
N ALA A 170 9.23 -9.26 -4.32
CA ALA A 170 9.78 -8.94 -3.02
C ALA A 170 8.67 -8.38 -2.13
N VAL A 171 8.60 -8.87 -0.90
CA VAL A 171 7.65 -8.41 0.11
C VAL A 171 8.44 -8.02 1.35
N PHE A 172 8.17 -6.82 1.86
CA PHE A 172 8.73 -6.37 3.13
C PHE A 172 7.84 -6.81 4.29
N ALA A 173 8.44 -7.35 5.33
CA ALA A 173 7.76 -7.57 6.60
C ALA A 173 7.45 -6.21 7.26
N PRO A 174 6.50 -6.17 8.23
CA PRO A 174 6.26 -4.98 9.01
C PRO A 174 7.57 -4.43 9.60
N ALA A 175 7.80 -3.14 9.41
CA ALA A 175 9.02 -2.50 9.85
C ALA A 175 9.03 -2.26 11.36
N GLU A 176 10.16 -2.49 12.01
CA GLU A 176 10.45 -2.01 13.35
C GLU A 176 11.02 -0.60 13.24
N THR A 177 10.53 0.31 14.07
CA THR A 177 10.97 1.70 14.08
C THR A 177 11.56 2.05 15.43
N GLU A 178 12.79 2.53 15.44
CA GLU A 178 13.44 3.11 16.61
C GLU A 178 13.59 4.62 16.42
N ALA A 179 13.05 5.39 17.34
CA ALA A 179 13.14 6.85 17.32
C ALA A 179 14.31 7.33 18.19
N PHE A 180 15.09 8.27 17.67
CA PHE A 180 16.15 8.99 18.35
C PHE A 180 15.82 10.47 18.38
N ASP A 181 16.54 11.27 19.16
CA ASP A 181 16.25 12.70 19.35
C ASP A 181 16.12 13.50 18.03
N THR A 182 16.91 13.16 17.02
CA THR A 182 16.98 13.90 15.73
C THR A 182 16.81 13.00 14.51
N SER A 183 16.61 11.70 14.71
CA SER A 183 16.50 10.72 13.62
C SER A 183 15.61 9.55 14.01
N ALA A 184 15.22 8.77 13.01
CA ALA A 184 14.56 7.49 13.23
C ALA A 184 15.23 6.41 12.37
N ALA A 185 15.41 5.22 12.92
CA ALA A 185 15.86 4.05 12.18
C ALA A 185 14.67 3.14 11.89
N VAL A 186 14.58 2.68 10.66
CA VAL A 186 13.56 1.72 10.22
C VAL A 186 14.29 0.45 9.79
N LYS A 187 13.89 -0.67 10.40
CA LYS A 187 14.40 -2.00 10.06
C LYS A 187 13.27 -2.88 9.58
N ALA A 188 13.41 -3.45 8.40
CA ALA A 188 12.45 -4.36 7.83
C ALA A 188 13.15 -5.56 7.19
N ASP A 189 12.53 -6.73 7.28
CA ASP A 189 13.00 -7.92 6.57
C ASP A 189 12.35 -7.98 5.19
N MET A 190 13.15 -8.32 4.18
CA MET A 190 12.69 -8.48 2.81
C MET A 190 12.65 -9.97 2.45
N HIS A 191 11.48 -10.44 2.02
CA HIS A 191 11.28 -11.79 1.51
C HIS A 191 11.19 -11.77 -0.01
N ILE A 192 12.05 -12.51 -0.68
CA ILE A 192 12.07 -12.62 -2.15
C ILE A 192 11.60 -14.01 -2.54
N SER A 193 10.64 -14.08 -3.48
CA SER A 193 10.17 -15.32 -4.11
C SER A 193 10.40 -15.25 -5.62
N THR A 194 10.88 -16.34 -6.21
CA THR A 194 11.17 -16.50 -7.64
C THR A 194 10.44 -17.69 -8.23
#